data_708a278e8127a6320b72866b2927275a
#
_entry.id   708a278e8127a6320b72866b2927275a
#
_cell.length_a   1.000
_cell.length_b   1.000
_cell.length_c   1.000
_cell.angle_alpha   90.00
_cell.angle_beta   90.00
_cell.angle_gamma   90.00
#
_symmetry.space_group_name_H-M   'P 1'
#
loop_
_entity.id
_entity.type
_entity.pdbx_description
1 polymer ?
#
loop_
_entity_poly.entity_id
_entity_poly.type
_entity_poly.pdbx_seq_one_letter_code
_entity_poly.pdbx_strand_id
1 'polypeptide(L)'
;FLTAALAVSCLAGCGSSAGNTSTGNASAGADSSASDDSAADGSVFKIGSIGPTTGDAAIYGNAVMNAAQMAVDEINAAGGANGYQLAFKAEDDQNDAEKSVNAYNSLKDWGMQILMGTVTTTPCVAVADKTAEDGMFEITPSASSTDVITNDNVFQACFTDPNQGTASAQYIADNNLGTKVAVIYDSSSVYSSGIEATFVEEAQNKGLEVVAEEAFTADSKTDFSTQLQKAQSAGADLVFLPIYY
;
A
#
# COMPACT_ATOMS: atom_id res chain seq x y z
N PHE A 1 48.77 -12.85 -32.08
CA PHE A 1 48.53 -14.20 -32.63
C PHE A 1 47.19 -14.70 -32.07
N LEU A 2 46.10 -14.96 -32.70
CA LEU A 2 45.73 -15.33 -34.04
C LEU A 2 44.26 -14.93 -34.26
N THR A 3 43.98 -14.27 -35.35
CA THR A 3 42.70 -13.95 -35.93
C THR A 3 41.98 -15.21 -36.42
N ALA A 4 40.65 -15.27 -36.27
CA ALA A 4 39.82 -15.98 -37.24
C ALA A 4 38.44 -15.34 -37.27
N ALA A 5 38.20 -14.61 -38.34
CA ALA A 5 36.89 -14.21 -38.82
C ALA A 5 36.31 -15.36 -39.65
N LEU A 6 34.99 -15.55 -39.58
CA LEU A 6 34.24 -16.18 -40.70
C LEU A 6 32.85 -15.59 -40.80
N ALA A 7 32.55 -15.21 -42.00
CA ALA A 7 31.41 -14.43 -42.47
C ALA A 7 30.29 -15.34 -43.04
N VAL A 8 29.07 -14.77 -43.01
CA VAL A 8 28.05 -14.71 -44.07
C VAL A 8 27.33 -16.00 -44.50
N SER A 9 26.00 -15.95 -44.42
CA SER A 9 25.17 -16.18 -45.62
C SER A 9 23.75 -15.62 -45.44
N CYS A 10 23.44 -14.67 -46.31
CA CYS A 10 22.09 -14.17 -46.61
C CYS A 10 21.30 -15.22 -47.38
N LEU A 11 20.00 -15.33 -47.12
CA LEU A 11 19.05 -15.74 -48.17
C LEU A 11 17.84 -14.84 -48.13
N ALA A 12 17.70 -14.06 -49.17
CA ALA A 12 16.54 -13.29 -49.56
C ALA A 12 15.48 -14.21 -50.17
N GLY A 13 14.22 -13.98 -49.81
CA GLY A 13 13.05 -14.54 -50.46
C GLY A 13 12.02 -13.46 -50.69
N CYS A 14 11.98 -12.89 -51.89
CA CYS A 14 10.93 -12.02 -52.40
C CYS A 14 9.67 -12.82 -52.74
N GLY A 15 8.50 -12.31 -52.37
CA GLY A 15 7.21 -12.75 -52.87
C GLY A 15 6.24 -11.57 -52.86
N SER A 16 6.09 -10.90 -54.01
CA SER A 16 5.12 -9.84 -54.28
C SER A 16 3.73 -10.40 -54.54
N SER A 17 2.70 -9.73 -54.04
CA SER A 17 1.45 -9.53 -54.81
C SER A 17 0.59 -8.40 -54.21
N ALA A 18 0.09 -7.62 -55.11
CA ALA A 18 -0.52 -6.32 -55.12
C ALA A 18 -1.93 -6.23 -54.49
N GLY A 19 -2.18 -5.06 -53.91
CA GLY A 19 -3.32 -4.20 -54.26
C GLY A 19 -4.62 -4.36 -53.50
N ASN A 20 -4.96 -3.45 -52.64
CA ASN A 20 -6.09 -2.55 -52.89
C ASN A 20 -6.16 -1.41 -51.85
N THR A 21 -6.31 -0.21 -52.37
CA THR A 21 -6.53 1.06 -51.65
C THR A 21 -7.94 1.16 -51.10
N SER A 22 -8.09 1.54 -49.82
CA SER A 22 -9.26 2.30 -49.38
C SER A 22 -8.90 3.18 -48.17
N THR A 23 -9.10 4.48 -48.38
CA THR A 23 -8.95 5.57 -47.42
C THR A 23 -10.02 5.52 -46.34
N GLY A 24 -9.65 5.75 -45.07
CA GLY A 24 -10.61 5.93 -43.97
C GLY A 24 -9.95 6.29 -42.65
N ASN A 25 -9.88 7.55 -42.42
CA ASN A 25 -9.89 8.37 -41.19
C ASN A 25 -9.34 7.80 -39.87
N ALA A 26 -8.32 8.49 -39.36
CA ALA A 26 -7.70 8.30 -38.06
C ALA A 26 -8.65 8.65 -36.90
N SER A 27 -8.75 7.76 -35.93
CA SER A 27 -9.11 8.11 -34.55
C SER A 27 -8.12 7.41 -33.64
N ALA A 28 -7.34 8.22 -32.92
CA ALA A 28 -6.36 7.73 -31.96
C ALA A 28 -7.11 7.21 -30.72
N GLY A 29 -7.24 5.91 -30.62
CA GLY A 29 -7.56 5.21 -29.38
C GLY A 29 -6.23 4.75 -28.78
N ALA A 30 -5.95 5.18 -27.55
CA ALA A 30 -4.86 4.63 -26.76
C ALA A 30 -5.20 3.17 -26.44
N ASP A 31 -4.59 2.27 -27.16
CA ASP A 31 -4.65 0.84 -26.89
C ASP A 31 -3.65 0.53 -25.78
N SER A 32 -4.17 0.28 -24.58
CA SER A 32 -3.41 -0.33 -23.51
C SER A 32 -3.14 -1.77 -23.94
N SER A 33 -1.96 -1.99 -24.50
CA SER A 33 -1.47 -3.32 -24.78
C SER A 33 -1.37 -4.11 -23.49
N ALA A 34 -2.37 -4.96 -23.24
CA ALA A 34 -2.21 -6.10 -22.37
C ALA A 34 -1.04 -6.92 -22.93
N SER A 35 0.07 -6.95 -22.22
CA SER A 35 1.18 -7.83 -22.52
C SER A 35 0.68 -9.27 -22.39
N ASP A 36 0.67 -9.95 -23.52
CA ASP A 36 0.34 -11.36 -23.66
C ASP A 36 1.34 -12.18 -22.83
N ASP A 37 0.84 -12.78 -21.75
CA ASP A 37 1.59 -13.56 -20.77
C ASP A 37 1.88 -14.96 -21.35
N SER A 38 2.84 -15.05 -22.24
CA SER A 38 3.39 -16.31 -22.70
C SER A 38 4.73 -16.62 -22.04
N ALA A 39 4.74 -16.67 -20.69
CA ALA A 39 5.85 -17.27 -19.96
C ALA A 39 5.73 -18.80 -19.99
N ALA A 40 6.83 -19.47 -20.26
CA ALA A 40 6.94 -20.92 -20.25
C ALA A 40 6.46 -21.50 -18.90
N ASP A 41 5.66 -22.55 -19.00
CA ASP A 41 5.10 -23.34 -17.91
C ASP A 41 6.12 -23.60 -16.78
N GLY A 42 5.80 -23.13 -15.56
CA GLY A 42 6.51 -23.47 -14.33
C GLY A 42 7.58 -22.49 -13.83
N SER A 43 7.87 -21.39 -14.54
CA SER A 43 8.96 -20.46 -14.19
C SER A 43 8.50 -19.06 -13.73
N VAL A 44 7.24 -18.88 -13.36
CA VAL A 44 6.70 -17.60 -12.90
C VAL A 44 6.31 -17.70 -11.44
N PHE A 45 6.79 -16.75 -10.63
CA PHE A 45 6.38 -16.58 -9.23
C PHE A 45 5.44 -15.39 -9.11
N LYS A 46 4.23 -15.62 -8.59
CA LYS A 46 3.14 -14.65 -8.56
C LYS A 46 3.06 -13.93 -7.22
N ILE A 47 3.20 -12.61 -7.23
CA ILE A 47 3.10 -11.73 -6.08
C ILE A 47 1.80 -10.95 -6.19
N GLY A 48 0.88 -11.13 -5.23
CA GLY A 48 -0.31 -10.32 -5.08
C GLY A 48 -0.06 -9.09 -4.22
N SER A 49 -0.78 -8.01 -4.47
CA SER A 49 -0.78 -6.84 -3.60
C SER A 49 -2.18 -6.25 -3.49
N ILE A 50 -2.50 -5.71 -2.32
CA ILE A 50 -3.80 -5.09 -2.03
C ILE A 50 -3.54 -3.73 -1.39
N GLY A 51 -4.28 -2.72 -1.82
CA GLY A 51 -4.22 -1.40 -1.20
C GLY A 51 -5.08 -0.39 -1.94
N PRO A 52 -5.35 0.77 -1.34
CA PRO A 52 -6.20 1.78 -1.93
C PRO A 52 -5.51 2.46 -3.11
N THR A 53 -5.97 2.18 -4.33
CA THR A 53 -5.52 2.88 -5.54
C THR A 53 -6.52 3.95 -5.99
N THR A 54 -7.72 3.93 -5.41
CA THR A 54 -8.76 4.96 -5.53
C THR A 54 -9.27 5.38 -4.15
N GLY A 55 -10.04 6.48 -4.10
CA GLY A 55 -10.55 7.04 -2.84
C GLY A 55 -9.51 7.89 -2.09
N ASP A 56 -9.83 8.24 -0.83
CA ASP A 56 -9.10 9.25 -0.05
C ASP A 56 -7.69 8.81 0.34
N ALA A 57 -7.47 7.51 0.52
CA ALA A 57 -6.16 6.97 0.86
C ALA A 57 -5.32 6.55 -0.37
N ALA A 58 -5.74 6.91 -1.59
CA ALA A 58 -5.11 6.46 -2.83
C ALA A 58 -3.63 6.86 -2.98
N ILE A 59 -3.21 7.94 -2.34
CA ILE A 59 -1.81 8.38 -2.37
C ILE A 59 -0.87 7.32 -1.78
N TYR A 60 -1.30 6.64 -0.72
CA TYR A 60 -0.50 5.59 -0.07
C TYR A 60 -0.43 4.33 -0.94
N GLY A 61 -1.58 3.85 -1.41
CA GLY A 61 -1.64 2.64 -2.24
C GLY A 61 -0.90 2.79 -3.55
N ASN A 62 -1.11 3.89 -4.27
CA ASN A 62 -0.42 4.16 -5.53
C ASN A 62 1.11 4.24 -5.35
N ALA A 63 1.60 4.84 -4.27
CA ALA A 63 3.03 4.90 -3.99
C ALA A 63 3.62 3.49 -3.79
N VAL A 64 2.94 2.64 -3.01
CA VAL A 64 3.37 1.26 -2.76
C VAL A 64 3.33 0.42 -4.04
N MET A 65 2.22 0.48 -4.80
CA MET A 65 2.07 -0.32 -6.03
C MET A 65 3.10 0.07 -7.09
N ASN A 66 3.36 1.37 -7.25
CA ASN A 66 4.40 1.84 -8.18
C ASN A 66 5.79 1.35 -7.76
N ALA A 67 6.13 1.43 -6.46
CA ALA A 67 7.42 0.95 -5.97
C ALA A 67 7.57 -0.57 -6.13
N ALA A 68 6.51 -1.33 -5.87
CA ALA A 68 6.50 -2.78 -6.05
C ALA A 68 6.68 -3.19 -7.52
N GLN A 69 5.98 -2.52 -8.45
CA GLN A 69 6.14 -2.77 -9.88
C GLN A 69 7.58 -2.46 -10.33
N MET A 70 8.15 -1.33 -9.90
CA MET A 70 9.55 -1.00 -10.21
C MET A 70 10.51 -2.10 -9.72
N ALA A 71 10.32 -2.58 -8.49
CA ALA A 71 11.16 -3.65 -7.94
C ALA A 71 11.03 -4.96 -8.74
N VAL A 72 9.81 -5.32 -9.13
CA VAL A 72 9.54 -6.50 -9.98
C VAL A 72 10.23 -6.36 -11.33
N ASP A 73 10.13 -5.20 -11.96
CA ASP A 73 10.75 -4.94 -13.26
C ASP A 73 12.29 -5.02 -13.18
N GLU A 74 12.90 -4.45 -12.14
CA GLU A 74 14.34 -4.52 -11.89
C GLU A 74 14.81 -5.96 -11.64
N ILE A 75 14.10 -6.72 -10.82
CA ILE A 75 14.41 -8.12 -10.52
C ILE A 75 14.32 -8.95 -11.81
N ASN A 76 13.27 -8.77 -12.60
CA ASN A 76 13.07 -9.48 -13.86
C ASN A 76 14.13 -9.12 -14.91
N ALA A 77 14.52 -7.84 -15.00
CA ALA A 77 15.61 -7.40 -15.89
C ALA A 77 16.97 -8.00 -15.48
N ALA A 78 17.17 -8.28 -14.19
CA ALA A 78 18.37 -8.95 -13.67
C ALA A 78 18.34 -10.48 -13.86
N GLY A 79 17.28 -11.05 -14.46
CA GLY A 79 17.14 -12.48 -14.72
C GLY A 79 16.17 -13.20 -13.77
N GLY A 80 15.41 -12.46 -12.99
CA GLY A 80 14.43 -13.00 -12.04
C GLY A 80 15.02 -13.39 -10.69
N ALA A 81 14.20 -13.95 -9.83
CA ALA A 81 14.56 -14.42 -8.51
C ALA A 81 14.72 -15.94 -8.51
N ASN A 82 15.93 -16.45 -8.26
CA ASN A 82 16.23 -17.89 -8.23
C ASN A 82 15.76 -18.66 -9.50
N GLY A 83 15.86 -18.00 -10.68
CA GLY A 83 15.44 -18.57 -11.97
C GLY A 83 13.96 -18.38 -12.31
N TYR A 84 13.18 -17.78 -11.43
CA TYR A 84 11.77 -17.45 -11.68
C TYR A 84 11.62 -15.99 -12.12
N GLN A 85 10.84 -15.77 -13.16
CA GLN A 85 10.33 -14.43 -13.44
C GLN A 85 9.22 -14.11 -12.46
N LEU A 86 9.11 -12.84 -12.03
CA LEU A 86 8.08 -12.39 -11.12
C LEU A 86 6.89 -11.84 -11.92
N ALA A 87 5.68 -12.28 -11.58
CA ALA A 87 4.44 -11.64 -12.02
C ALA A 87 3.84 -10.88 -10.83
N PHE A 88 3.41 -9.65 -11.06
CA PHE A 88 2.83 -8.79 -10.04
C PHE A 88 1.40 -8.41 -10.42
N LYS A 89 0.48 -8.53 -9.48
CA LYS A 89 -0.91 -8.09 -9.65
C LYS A 89 -1.38 -7.35 -8.41
N ALA A 90 -1.88 -6.14 -8.61
CA ALA A 90 -2.46 -5.30 -7.56
C ALA A 90 -3.98 -5.24 -7.68
N GLU A 91 -4.66 -5.19 -6.53
CA GLU A 91 -6.11 -5.01 -6.42
C GLU A 91 -6.41 -3.80 -5.53
N ASP A 92 -7.44 -3.03 -5.91
CA ASP A 92 -7.91 -1.84 -5.18
C ASP A 92 -8.89 -2.23 -4.08
N ASP A 93 -8.57 -1.89 -2.84
CA ASP A 93 -9.46 -2.10 -1.69
C ASP A 93 -10.18 -0.82 -1.25
N GLN A 94 -9.84 0.33 -1.80
CA GLN A 94 -10.42 1.64 -1.42
C GLN A 94 -10.34 1.94 0.09
N ASN A 95 -9.37 1.36 0.80
CA ASN A 95 -9.23 1.41 2.25
C ASN A 95 -10.46 0.81 3.01
N ASP A 96 -11.08 -0.21 2.45
CA ASP A 96 -12.28 -0.88 2.96
C ASP A 96 -11.98 -2.35 3.27
N ALA A 97 -12.36 -2.80 4.49
CA ALA A 97 -12.06 -4.15 4.98
C ALA A 97 -12.75 -5.25 4.16
N GLU A 98 -13.99 -5.05 3.73
CA GLU A 98 -14.74 -6.06 2.95
C GLU A 98 -14.16 -6.17 1.53
N LYS A 99 -13.84 -5.01 0.90
CA LYS A 99 -13.22 -5.00 -0.42
C LYS A 99 -11.85 -5.63 -0.40
N SER A 100 -11.05 -5.44 0.66
CA SER A 100 -9.75 -6.08 0.79
C SER A 100 -9.83 -7.61 0.87
N VAL A 101 -10.83 -8.15 1.59
CA VAL A 101 -11.08 -9.60 1.61
C VAL A 101 -11.50 -10.11 0.23
N ASN A 102 -12.33 -9.36 -0.51
CA ASN A 102 -12.71 -9.71 -1.88
C ASN A 102 -11.50 -9.64 -2.84
N ALA A 103 -10.65 -8.64 -2.70
CA ALA A 103 -9.39 -8.51 -3.44
C ALA A 103 -8.43 -9.68 -3.14
N TYR A 104 -8.31 -10.09 -1.89
CA TYR A 104 -7.55 -11.27 -1.49
C TYR A 104 -8.03 -12.54 -2.21
N ASN A 105 -9.33 -12.78 -2.23
CA ASN A 105 -9.91 -13.92 -2.92
C ASN A 105 -9.63 -13.88 -4.44
N SER A 106 -9.74 -12.70 -5.07
CA SER A 106 -9.40 -12.52 -6.49
C SER A 106 -7.93 -12.85 -6.79
N LEU A 107 -7.02 -12.40 -5.93
CA LEU A 107 -5.58 -12.70 -6.08
C LEU A 107 -5.27 -14.18 -5.84
N LYS A 108 -5.96 -14.81 -4.90
CA LYS A 108 -5.87 -16.25 -4.64
C LYS A 108 -6.32 -17.06 -5.85
N ASP A 109 -7.44 -16.68 -6.48
CA ASP A 109 -7.95 -17.30 -7.70
C ASP A 109 -7.00 -17.08 -8.90
N TRP A 110 -6.30 -15.96 -8.96
CA TRP A 110 -5.23 -15.73 -9.92
C TRP A 110 -4.01 -16.64 -9.68
N GLY A 111 -3.92 -17.24 -8.50
CA GLY A 111 -2.86 -18.14 -8.09
C GLY A 111 -1.64 -17.43 -7.51
N MET A 112 -1.82 -16.33 -6.75
CA MET A 112 -0.72 -15.72 -6.02
C MET A 112 -0.07 -16.70 -5.04
N GLN A 113 1.21 -16.55 -4.80
CA GLN A 113 2.02 -17.39 -3.94
C GLN A 113 2.45 -16.68 -2.66
N ILE A 114 2.53 -15.34 -2.69
CA ILE A 114 2.71 -14.48 -1.53
C ILE A 114 1.86 -13.23 -1.68
N LEU A 115 1.47 -12.64 -0.55
CA LEU A 115 0.79 -11.34 -0.50
C LEU A 115 1.76 -10.27 0.01
N MET A 116 1.99 -9.23 -0.80
CA MET A 116 2.62 -7.99 -0.37
C MET A 116 1.53 -6.95 -0.16
N GLY A 117 1.07 -6.82 1.04
CA GLY A 117 -0.07 -5.96 1.40
C GLY A 117 -0.75 -6.49 2.66
N THR A 118 -1.85 -5.89 3.14
CA THR A 118 -2.40 -4.69 2.54
C THR A 118 -1.64 -3.42 2.95
N VAL A 119 -1.91 -2.30 2.27
CA VAL A 119 -1.18 -1.04 2.49
C VAL A 119 -1.63 -0.33 3.77
N THR A 120 -2.94 -0.36 4.07
CA THR A 120 -3.54 0.34 5.21
C THR A 120 -4.00 -0.63 6.29
N THR A 121 -4.03 -0.16 7.54
CA THR A 121 -4.16 -1.02 8.72
C THR A 121 -5.49 -1.78 8.79
N THR A 122 -6.64 -1.10 8.70
CA THR A 122 -7.96 -1.77 8.84
C THR A 122 -8.18 -2.87 7.80
N PRO A 123 -7.90 -2.67 6.50
CA PRO A 123 -7.86 -3.72 5.51
C PRO A 123 -6.89 -4.87 5.85
N CYS A 124 -5.69 -4.56 6.34
CA CYS A 124 -4.69 -5.56 6.66
C CYS A 124 -5.13 -6.49 7.80
N VAL A 125 -5.70 -5.94 8.86
CA VAL A 125 -6.29 -6.72 9.96
C VAL A 125 -7.37 -7.69 9.43
N ALA A 126 -8.23 -7.22 8.52
CA ALA A 126 -9.28 -8.05 7.94
C ALA A 126 -8.76 -9.18 7.04
N VAL A 127 -7.60 -8.99 6.39
CA VAL A 127 -6.99 -9.98 5.50
C VAL A 127 -6.07 -10.94 6.26
N ALA A 128 -5.42 -10.50 7.35
CA ALA A 128 -4.45 -11.29 8.11
C ALA A 128 -5.00 -12.65 8.59
N ASP A 129 -6.27 -12.69 9.03
CA ASP A 129 -6.90 -13.94 9.43
C ASP A 129 -7.13 -14.88 8.24
N LYS A 130 -7.42 -14.32 7.04
CA LYS A 130 -7.62 -15.11 5.82
C LYS A 130 -6.31 -15.69 5.31
N THR A 131 -5.24 -14.92 5.35
CA THR A 131 -3.91 -15.42 4.99
C THR A 131 -3.44 -16.50 5.96
N ALA A 132 -3.76 -16.39 7.25
CA ALA A 132 -3.45 -17.40 8.25
C ALA A 132 -4.24 -18.70 8.01
N GLU A 133 -5.56 -18.61 7.73
CA GLU A 133 -6.40 -19.78 7.38
C GLU A 133 -5.84 -20.54 6.17
N ASP A 134 -5.30 -19.84 5.19
CA ASP A 134 -4.77 -20.40 3.95
C ASP A 134 -3.27 -20.78 4.02
N GLY A 135 -2.57 -20.43 5.11
CA GLY A 135 -1.12 -20.59 5.22
C GLY A 135 -0.33 -19.72 4.22
N MET A 136 -0.93 -18.59 3.80
CA MET A 136 -0.35 -17.66 2.85
C MET A 136 0.65 -16.74 3.56
N PHE A 137 1.88 -16.62 3.02
CA PHE A 137 2.82 -15.62 3.51
C PHE A 137 2.32 -14.23 3.17
N GLU A 138 2.29 -13.35 4.17
CA GLU A 138 1.92 -11.96 4.02
C GLU A 138 3.00 -11.04 4.59
N ILE A 139 3.32 -9.97 3.85
CA ILE A 139 4.15 -8.89 4.36
C ILE A 139 3.49 -7.56 4.03
N THR A 140 3.13 -6.79 5.07
CA THR A 140 2.62 -5.44 4.87
C THR A 140 3.75 -4.42 4.77
N PRO A 141 3.73 -3.55 3.75
CA PRO A 141 4.72 -2.48 3.63
C PRO A 141 4.49 -1.33 4.60
N SER A 142 3.23 -1.06 5.02
CA SER A 142 2.90 0.16 5.74
C SER A 142 1.71 0.07 6.72
N ALA A 143 0.97 -1.02 6.76
CA ALA A 143 -0.05 -1.20 7.80
C ALA A 143 0.64 -1.34 9.16
N SER A 144 0.42 -0.38 10.05
CA SER A 144 1.31 -0.11 11.19
C SER A 144 0.76 -0.54 12.56
N SER A 145 -0.51 -0.98 12.66
CA SER A 145 -1.02 -1.57 13.90
C SER A 145 -0.30 -2.89 14.23
N THR A 146 -0.12 -3.15 15.51
CA THR A 146 0.35 -4.45 16.01
C THR A 146 -0.67 -5.57 15.79
N ASP A 147 -1.94 -5.22 15.56
CA ASP A 147 -3.00 -6.19 15.30
C ASP A 147 -2.84 -6.92 13.95
N VAL A 148 -2.03 -6.36 13.03
CA VAL A 148 -1.75 -7.00 11.73
C VAL A 148 -0.79 -8.20 11.85
N ILE A 149 0.02 -8.27 12.91
CA ILE A 149 1.06 -9.30 13.12
C ILE A 149 0.69 -10.27 14.26
N THR A 150 -0.58 -10.52 14.47
CA THR A 150 -1.04 -11.48 15.48
C THR A 150 -0.88 -12.93 15.05
N ASN A 151 -0.73 -13.17 13.75
CA ASN A 151 -0.52 -14.49 13.15
C ASN A 151 0.92 -14.67 12.67
N ASP A 152 1.48 -15.87 12.81
CA ASP A 152 2.90 -16.19 12.52
C ASP A 152 3.28 -16.08 11.03
N ASN A 153 2.31 -15.99 10.14
CA ASN A 153 2.49 -15.86 8.69
C ASN A 153 2.51 -14.42 8.19
N VAL A 154 2.23 -13.42 9.06
CA VAL A 154 2.15 -12.00 8.71
C VAL A 154 3.35 -11.24 9.27
N PHE A 155 4.01 -10.49 8.41
CA PHE A 155 5.18 -9.68 8.72
C PHE A 155 4.93 -8.21 8.40
N GLN A 156 5.56 -7.33 9.17
CA GLN A 156 5.41 -5.89 9.04
C GLN A 156 6.77 -5.25 8.75
N ALA A 157 6.87 -4.49 7.67
CA ALA A 157 8.12 -3.83 7.26
C ALA A 157 8.26 -2.38 7.76
N CYS A 158 7.17 -1.80 8.29
CA CYS A 158 7.15 -0.42 8.81
C CYS A 158 7.26 -0.38 10.35
N PHE A 159 7.36 0.84 10.89
CA PHE A 159 7.21 1.11 12.33
C PHE A 159 5.76 0.82 12.79
N THR A 160 5.56 0.68 14.10
CA THR A 160 4.23 0.38 14.67
C THR A 160 3.51 1.64 15.15
N ASP A 161 2.17 1.58 15.23
CA ASP A 161 1.33 2.66 15.79
C ASP A 161 1.75 3.04 17.21
N PRO A 162 2.03 2.09 18.15
CA PRO A 162 2.58 2.43 19.45
C PRO A 162 3.86 3.26 19.39
N ASN A 163 4.78 2.91 18.50
CA ASN A 163 6.00 3.69 18.33
C ASN A 163 5.72 5.10 17.78
N GLN A 164 4.74 5.25 16.89
CA GLN A 164 4.36 6.54 16.32
C GLN A 164 3.72 7.45 17.37
N GLY A 165 2.79 6.94 18.17
CA GLY A 165 2.15 7.69 19.26
C GLY A 165 3.18 8.15 20.29
N THR A 166 4.00 7.20 20.78
CA THR A 166 5.07 7.48 21.74
C THR A 166 6.07 8.52 21.21
N ALA A 167 6.59 8.32 20.01
CA ALA A 167 7.58 9.23 19.42
C ALA A 167 7.00 10.64 19.19
N SER A 168 5.71 10.75 18.84
CA SER A 168 5.04 12.03 18.64
C SER A 168 4.93 12.82 19.93
N ALA A 169 4.52 12.18 21.03
CA ALA A 169 4.44 12.82 22.34
C ALA A 169 5.83 13.26 22.84
N GLN A 170 6.84 12.41 22.69
CA GLN A 170 8.22 12.74 23.03
C GLN A 170 8.73 13.93 22.21
N TYR A 171 8.47 13.94 20.90
CA TYR A 171 8.92 15.02 20.02
C TYR A 171 8.28 16.37 20.40
N ILE A 172 6.98 16.38 20.71
CA ILE A 172 6.27 17.59 21.17
C ILE A 172 6.88 18.11 22.47
N ALA A 173 7.12 17.24 23.46
CA ALA A 173 7.68 17.61 24.74
C ALA A 173 9.14 18.09 24.62
N ASP A 174 9.99 17.33 23.95
CA ASP A 174 11.43 17.61 23.84
C ASP A 174 11.71 18.91 23.06
N ASN A 175 10.83 19.26 22.10
CA ASN A 175 10.95 20.49 21.31
C ASN A 175 10.08 21.65 21.84
N ASN A 176 9.36 21.47 22.96
CA ASN A 176 8.50 22.48 23.56
C ASN A 176 7.49 23.07 22.56
N LEU A 177 6.86 22.23 21.75
CA LEU A 177 5.93 22.66 20.69
C LEU A 177 4.56 23.07 21.26
N GLY A 178 4.20 22.57 22.42
CA GLY A 178 2.97 22.87 23.14
C GLY A 178 3.01 22.23 24.53
N THR A 179 2.08 22.62 25.41
CA THR A 179 1.93 22.04 26.75
C THR A 179 0.52 21.50 26.99
N LYS A 180 -0.47 22.02 26.28
CA LYS A 180 -1.88 21.62 26.33
C LYS A 180 -2.31 21.11 24.97
N VAL A 181 -2.40 19.79 24.86
CA VAL A 181 -2.65 19.13 23.57
C VAL A 181 -4.11 18.69 23.48
N ALA A 182 -4.76 19.02 22.38
CA ALA A 182 -5.99 18.35 21.96
C ALA A 182 -5.64 17.26 20.94
N VAL A 183 -6.25 16.09 21.07
CA VAL A 183 -6.15 15.01 20.10
C VAL A 183 -7.46 14.92 19.33
N ILE A 184 -7.41 14.91 17.99
CA ILE A 184 -8.57 14.67 17.14
C ILE A 184 -8.28 13.44 16.30
N TYR A 185 -9.06 12.37 16.43
CA TYR A 185 -8.75 11.09 15.83
C TYR A 185 -9.98 10.41 15.20
N ASP A 186 -9.74 9.51 14.26
CA ASP A 186 -10.78 8.69 13.64
C ASP A 186 -11.00 7.41 14.48
N SER A 187 -12.09 7.37 15.24
CA SER A 187 -12.44 6.21 16.08
C SER A 187 -12.91 4.99 15.29
N SER A 188 -13.18 5.12 13.99
CA SER A 188 -13.48 4.01 13.09
C SER A 188 -12.23 3.40 12.45
N SER A 189 -11.05 3.98 12.66
CA SER A 189 -9.77 3.53 12.12
C SER A 189 -8.90 2.90 13.21
N VAL A 190 -8.51 1.64 13.01
CA VAL A 190 -7.56 0.95 13.93
C VAL A 190 -6.22 1.69 13.99
N TYR A 191 -5.72 2.21 12.87
CA TYR A 191 -4.52 3.04 12.79
C TYR A 191 -4.61 4.27 13.69
N SER A 192 -5.67 5.07 13.50
CA SER A 192 -5.83 6.34 14.20
C SER A 192 -6.00 6.16 15.71
N SER A 193 -6.84 5.19 16.11
CA SER A 193 -7.09 4.88 17.53
C SER A 193 -5.85 4.28 18.21
N GLY A 194 -5.06 3.45 17.51
CA GLY A 194 -3.83 2.87 18.06
C GLY A 194 -2.76 3.92 18.36
N ILE A 195 -2.60 4.91 17.50
CA ILE A 195 -1.67 6.03 17.71
C ILE A 195 -2.17 6.94 18.82
N GLU A 196 -3.48 7.28 18.80
CA GLU A 196 -4.09 8.12 19.83
C GLU A 196 -3.85 7.56 21.22
N ALA A 197 -4.18 6.28 21.47
CA ALA A 197 -4.05 5.65 22.77
C ALA A 197 -2.62 5.72 23.33
N THR A 198 -1.62 5.41 22.53
CA THR A 198 -0.22 5.44 22.97
C THR A 198 0.35 6.85 23.06
N PHE A 199 -0.16 7.79 22.25
CA PHE A 199 0.16 9.20 22.37
C PHE A 199 -0.32 9.75 23.72
N VAL A 200 -1.57 9.49 24.10
CA VAL A 200 -2.16 9.97 25.36
C VAL A 200 -1.39 9.43 26.58
N GLU A 201 -1.05 8.13 26.55
CA GLU A 201 -0.24 7.52 27.61
C GLU A 201 1.14 8.19 27.75
N GLU A 202 1.86 8.34 26.64
CA GLU A 202 3.22 8.94 26.68
C GLU A 202 3.18 10.44 26.93
N ALA A 203 2.16 11.14 26.48
CA ALA A 203 1.96 12.57 26.80
C ALA A 203 1.93 12.80 28.32
N GLN A 204 1.21 11.97 29.08
CA GLN A 204 1.18 12.01 30.54
C GLN A 204 2.59 11.76 31.13
N ASN A 205 3.32 10.78 30.63
CA ASN A 205 4.69 10.48 31.07
C ASN A 205 5.65 11.64 30.84
N LYS A 206 5.43 12.40 29.78
CA LYS A 206 6.24 13.57 29.39
C LYS A 206 5.78 14.89 30.02
N GLY A 207 4.70 14.87 30.78
CA GLY A 207 4.16 16.07 31.44
C GLY A 207 3.39 17.01 30.51
N LEU A 208 2.94 16.50 29.35
CA LEU A 208 1.98 17.19 28.50
C LEU A 208 0.58 17.00 29.08
N GLU A 209 -0.24 18.05 29.05
CA GLU A 209 -1.63 17.99 29.45
C GLU A 209 -2.51 17.70 28.22
N VAL A 210 -3.12 16.52 28.13
CA VAL A 210 -4.14 16.23 27.12
C VAL A 210 -5.45 16.83 27.60
N VAL A 211 -5.83 17.97 27.03
CA VAL A 211 -6.99 18.77 27.47
C VAL A 211 -8.29 18.41 26.75
N ALA A 212 -8.20 17.75 25.60
CA ALA A 212 -9.35 17.26 24.85
C ALA A 212 -8.97 16.04 24.00
N GLU A 213 -9.84 15.06 23.97
CA GLU A 213 -9.78 13.88 23.10
C GLU A 213 -11.08 13.81 22.31
N GLU A 214 -11.02 14.15 21.02
CA GLU A 214 -12.21 14.35 20.21
C GLU A 214 -12.22 13.37 19.04
N ALA A 215 -13.21 12.50 19.04
CA ALA A 215 -13.38 11.51 17.99
C ALA A 215 -14.21 12.04 16.82
N PHE A 216 -13.94 11.50 15.65
CA PHE A 216 -14.82 11.50 14.48
C PHE A 216 -14.86 10.09 13.88
N THR A 217 -15.66 9.88 12.83
CA THR A 217 -15.72 8.64 12.06
C THR A 217 -15.57 8.93 10.58
N ALA A 218 -15.30 7.90 9.78
CA ALA A 218 -15.20 8.02 8.32
C ALA A 218 -16.37 8.75 7.67
N ASP A 219 -17.59 8.65 8.25
CA ASP A 219 -18.80 9.31 7.75
C ASP A 219 -18.89 10.80 8.14
N SER A 220 -18.05 11.30 9.06
CA SER A 220 -18.12 12.65 9.61
C SER A 220 -16.81 13.44 9.46
N LYS A 221 -15.99 13.11 8.46
CA LYS A 221 -14.63 13.66 8.25
C LYS A 221 -14.55 14.94 7.41
N THR A 222 -15.66 15.64 7.20
CA THR A 222 -15.70 16.84 6.36
C THR A 222 -15.82 18.15 7.14
N ASP A 223 -16.29 18.09 8.39
CA ASP A 223 -16.46 19.26 9.27
C ASP A 223 -15.98 18.96 10.68
N PHE A 224 -14.91 19.59 11.10
CA PHE A 224 -14.29 19.47 12.41
C PHE A 224 -14.57 20.66 13.33
N SER A 225 -15.54 21.53 12.98
CA SER A 225 -15.85 22.74 13.73
C SER A 225 -16.15 22.45 15.21
N THR A 226 -16.88 21.37 15.49
CA THR A 226 -17.23 20.96 16.85
C THR A 226 -16.00 20.54 17.65
N GLN A 227 -15.15 19.69 17.09
CA GLN A 227 -13.93 19.19 17.73
C GLN A 227 -12.95 20.34 17.98
N LEU A 228 -12.76 21.22 17.00
CA LEU A 228 -11.89 22.38 17.11
C LEU A 228 -12.41 23.39 18.17
N GLN A 229 -13.74 23.60 18.25
CA GLN A 229 -14.32 24.47 19.27
C GLN A 229 -14.11 23.91 20.69
N LYS A 230 -14.22 22.60 20.87
CA LYS A 230 -13.96 21.94 22.15
C LYS A 230 -12.48 22.05 22.53
N ALA A 231 -11.55 21.76 21.58
CA ALA A 231 -10.12 21.93 21.78
C ALA A 231 -9.77 23.36 22.20
N GLN A 232 -10.31 24.37 21.51
CA GLN A 232 -10.12 25.79 21.84
C GLN A 232 -10.69 26.12 23.22
N SER A 233 -11.90 25.66 23.55
CA SER A 233 -12.56 25.92 24.83
C SER A 233 -11.81 25.26 25.99
N ALA A 234 -11.17 24.14 25.78
CA ALA A 234 -10.30 23.46 26.75
C ALA A 234 -8.92 24.15 26.89
N GLY A 235 -8.61 25.14 26.05
CA GLY A 235 -7.37 25.91 26.11
C GLY A 235 -6.17 25.19 25.49
N ALA A 236 -6.41 24.30 24.51
CA ALA A 236 -5.33 23.65 23.78
C ALA A 236 -4.45 24.67 23.05
N ASP A 237 -3.14 24.51 23.14
CA ASP A 237 -2.12 25.29 22.42
C ASP A 237 -1.54 24.50 21.23
N LEU A 238 -1.84 23.19 21.13
CA LEU A 238 -1.46 22.30 20.04
C LEU A 238 -2.59 21.31 19.77
N VAL A 239 -2.78 20.95 18.49
CA VAL A 239 -3.68 19.86 18.06
C VAL A 239 -2.84 18.77 17.42
N PHE A 240 -2.98 17.54 17.92
CA PHE A 240 -2.39 16.34 17.36
C PHE A 240 -3.44 15.58 16.53
N LEU A 241 -3.09 15.23 15.30
CA LEU A 241 -3.99 14.62 14.32
C LEU A 241 -3.39 13.30 13.80
N PRO A 242 -3.61 12.16 14.47
CA PRO A 242 -3.18 10.85 13.98
C PRO A 242 -4.17 10.31 12.94
N ILE A 243 -4.17 10.87 11.74
CA ILE A 243 -5.12 10.56 10.66
C ILE A 243 -4.42 10.39 9.33
N TYR A 244 -5.08 9.73 8.37
CA TYR A 244 -4.70 9.81 6.96
C TYR A 244 -5.08 11.20 6.39
N TYR A 245 -4.29 11.73 5.47
CA TYR A 245 -4.46 13.05 4.84
C TYR A 245 -4.60 12.96 3.32
#